data_5ed64d7fb56ad4bd0ff49288befe16ec
#
_entry.id   5ed64d7fb56ad4bd0ff49288befe16ec
#
_cell.length_a   1.000
_cell.length_b   1.000
_cell.length_c   1.000
_cell.angle_alpha   90.00
_cell.angle_beta   90.00
_cell.angle_gamma   90.00
#
_symmetry.space_group_name_H-M   'P 1'
#
loop_
_entity.id
_entity.type
_entity.pdbx_description
1 polymer ?
#
loop_
_entity_poly.entity_id
_entity_poly.type
_entity_poly.pdbx_seq_one_letter_code
_entity_poly.pdbx_strand_id
1 'polypeptide(L)'
;PYTTLFRSGISSLVYLASMIPTSWEDAKIISTHGVAEDKWISRLLWSGLHEKKVFFLTSGLEDVRKIGSLFMRYAPQLKIYLGYQLSYAEEDVLCLTPRECLLLEKEGLYVGMLYNDMPQTIYLGAGLSDEWMLRTKVPMTKEEIRHLSVAKLRLTPEAVCYDIGCGSGSISVEMAMLSTGIRVYAIDSVEEAVALTRKNADRFGLKNVQVVQGMAPEGMEDFPEPTHAFIGGSRGNMAAILKNLYAKNPSMRVVINAISLETLSEIMGCLKTWKVTDLDITQVQISKAKTLGDYHMMMGQNPVTIVSFQF
;
A
#
# COMPACT_ATOMS: atom_id res chain seq x y z
N PRO A 1 -36.85 24.84 26.37
CA PRO A 1 -36.68 23.48 25.89
C PRO A 1 -36.43 23.56 24.40
N TYR A 2 -35.17 23.31 24.00
CA TYR A 2 -34.79 23.28 22.59
C TYR A 2 -35.16 21.92 22.05
N THR A 3 -36.33 21.81 21.38
CA THR A 3 -36.61 20.67 20.51
C THR A 3 -35.75 20.84 19.26
N THR A 4 -34.58 20.23 19.28
CA THR A 4 -33.78 20.02 18.07
C THR A 4 -34.56 19.06 17.17
N LEU A 5 -35.29 19.63 16.22
CA LEU A 5 -35.90 18.88 15.13
C LEU A 5 -34.75 18.33 14.27
N PHE A 6 -34.34 17.11 14.53
CA PHE A 6 -33.55 16.35 13.57
C PHE A 6 -34.41 16.09 12.34
N ARG A 7 -34.23 16.91 11.30
CA ARG A 7 -34.72 16.57 9.98
C ARG A 7 -33.73 15.56 9.41
N SER A 8 -34.11 14.30 9.37
CA SER A 8 -33.41 13.28 8.59
C SER A 8 -33.59 13.64 7.11
N GLY A 9 -32.57 14.28 6.51
CA GLY A 9 -32.53 14.46 5.07
C GLY A 9 -32.24 13.15 4.37
N ILE A 10 -32.71 12.96 3.13
CA ILE A 10 -32.30 11.86 2.28
C ILE A 10 -30.78 12.00 2.03
N SER A 11 -30.01 10.95 2.26
CA SER A 11 -28.58 10.95 1.97
C SER A 11 -28.36 11.15 0.48
N SER A 12 -27.35 11.95 0.09
CA SER A 12 -26.94 12.12 -1.31
C SER A 12 -26.56 10.80 -1.99
N LEU A 13 -26.09 9.80 -1.22
CA LEU A 13 -25.87 8.44 -1.70
C LEU A 13 -27.18 7.78 -2.17
N VAL A 14 -28.18 7.76 -1.31
CA VAL A 14 -29.49 7.14 -1.61
C VAL A 14 -30.19 7.92 -2.72
N TYR A 15 -30.09 9.24 -2.70
CA TYR A 15 -30.69 10.09 -3.72
C TYR A 15 -30.03 9.86 -5.10
N LEU A 16 -28.70 9.88 -5.21
CA LEU A 16 -28.00 9.56 -6.45
C LEU A 16 -28.34 8.15 -6.93
N ALA A 17 -28.34 7.16 -6.03
CA ALA A 17 -28.66 5.78 -6.39
C ALA A 17 -30.10 5.61 -6.91
N SER A 18 -31.05 6.46 -6.51
CA SER A 18 -32.41 6.44 -7.06
C SER A 18 -32.51 6.96 -8.49
N MET A 19 -31.50 7.72 -8.95
CA MET A 19 -31.46 8.34 -10.27
C MET A 19 -30.60 7.57 -11.28
N ILE A 20 -29.85 6.56 -10.83
CA ILE A 20 -28.99 5.73 -11.66
C ILE A 20 -29.42 4.25 -11.57
N PRO A 21 -29.13 3.41 -12.60
CA PRO A 21 -29.62 2.03 -12.67
C PRO A 21 -28.82 1.08 -11.77
N THR A 22 -28.66 1.41 -10.48
CA THR A 22 -27.92 0.55 -9.54
C THR A 22 -28.40 0.72 -8.09
N SER A 23 -28.26 -0.33 -7.29
CA SER A 23 -28.47 -0.25 -5.83
C SER A 23 -27.23 0.35 -5.15
N TRP A 24 -27.40 0.85 -3.95
CA TRP A 24 -26.32 1.45 -3.14
C TRP A 24 -25.82 0.56 -2.01
N GLU A 25 -26.54 -0.52 -1.68
CA GLU A 25 -26.35 -1.36 -0.48
C GLU A 25 -24.95 -1.98 -0.37
N ASP A 26 -24.33 -2.30 -1.51
CA ASP A 26 -23.01 -2.89 -1.60
C ASP A 26 -21.92 -1.87 -2.00
N ALA A 27 -22.26 -0.57 -1.98
CA ALA A 27 -21.29 0.47 -2.33
C ALA A 27 -20.33 0.79 -1.18
N LYS A 28 -19.04 0.79 -1.45
CA LYS A 28 -18.03 1.35 -0.54
C LYS A 28 -18.16 2.86 -0.51
N ILE A 29 -18.15 3.47 0.67
CA ILE A 29 -18.30 4.93 0.80
C ILE A 29 -16.94 5.56 1.11
N ILE A 30 -16.55 6.57 0.32
CA ILE A 30 -15.31 7.32 0.49
C ILE A 30 -15.61 8.82 0.41
N SER A 31 -15.06 9.60 1.34
CA SER A 31 -15.13 11.06 1.31
C SER A 31 -13.75 11.64 1.04
N THR A 32 -13.68 12.62 0.13
CA THR A 32 -12.48 13.46 -0.04
C THR A 32 -12.52 14.65 0.91
N HIS A 33 -13.72 15.01 1.36
CA HIS A 33 -13.95 16.20 2.19
C HIS A 33 -13.28 16.08 3.56
N GLY A 34 -12.40 17.04 3.88
CA GLY A 34 -11.70 17.09 5.15
C GLY A 34 -10.64 15.99 5.36
N VAL A 35 -10.29 15.24 4.32
CA VAL A 35 -9.30 14.16 4.35
C VAL A 35 -8.08 14.57 3.53
N ALA A 36 -6.87 14.31 4.04
CA ALA A 36 -5.63 14.57 3.32
C ALA A 36 -5.61 13.83 1.98
N GLU A 37 -5.11 14.49 0.93
CA GLU A 37 -5.20 14.03 -0.45
C GLU A 37 -4.60 12.64 -0.67
N ASP A 38 -3.42 12.40 -0.13
CA ASP A 38 -2.72 11.13 -0.19
C ASP A 38 -3.52 9.96 0.39
N LYS A 39 -4.29 10.21 1.45
CA LYS A 39 -5.13 9.22 2.12
C LYS A 39 -6.36 8.85 1.32
N TRP A 40 -7.12 9.85 0.83
CA TRP A 40 -8.33 9.51 0.08
C TRP A 40 -8.02 8.96 -1.32
N ILE A 41 -6.94 9.44 -1.98
CA ILE A 41 -6.50 8.90 -3.27
C ILE A 41 -6.18 7.42 -3.17
N SER A 42 -5.40 7.00 -2.16
CA SER A 42 -5.05 5.59 -1.94
C SER A 42 -6.29 4.73 -1.72
N ARG A 43 -7.22 5.19 -0.87
CA ARG A 43 -8.48 4.47 -0.59
C ARG A 43 -9.37 4.38 -1.82
N LEU A 44 -9.52 5.49 -2.56
CA LEU A 44 -10.40 5.54 -3.72
C LEU A 44 -9.86 4.69 -4.87
N LEU A 45 -8.55 4.76 -5.12
CA LEU A 45 -7.91 3.93 -6.14
C LEU A 45 -8.06 2.45 -5.81
N TRP A 46 -7.70 2.05 -4.60
CA TRP A 46 -7.83 0.67 -4.15
C TRP A 46 -9.28 0.17 -4.31
N SER A 47 -10.25 0.92 -3.75
CA SER A 47 -11.65 0.52 -3.82
C SER A 47 -12.17 0.52 -5.26
N GLY A 48 -11.83 1.51 -6.07
CA GLY A 48 -12.28 1.56 -7.48
C GLY A 48 -11.73 0.42 -8.34
N LEU A 49 -10.56 -0.13 -8.02
CA LEU A 49 -10.00 -1.29 -8.71
C LEU A 49 -10.64 -2.62 -8.27
N HIS A 50 -11.02 -2.75 -7.01
CA HIS A 50 -11.37 -4.04 -6.40
C HIS A 50 -12.85 -4.19 -6.03
N GLU A 51 -13.58 -3.07 -5.89
CA GLU A 51 -15.01 -3.10 -5.57
C GLU A 51 -15.85 -2.84 -6.83
N LYS A 52 -17.03 -3.43 -6.86
CA LYS A 52 -17.97 -3.20 -7.98
C LYS A 52 -18.50 -1.77 -7.97
N LYS A 53 -18.72 -1.20 -6.78
CA LYS A 53 -19.30 0.13 -6.59
C LYS A 53 -18.57 0.89 -5.50
N VAL A 54 -18.23 2.14 -5.80
CA VAL A 54 -17.66 3.06 -4.81
C VAL A 54 -18.37 4.40 -4.91
N PHE A 55 -19.14 4.73 -3.88
CA PHE A 55 -19.72 6.06 -3.74
C PHE A 55 -18.68 7.01 -3.15
N PHE A 56 -18.56 8.21 -3.71
CA PHE A 56 -17.64 9.21 -3.20
C PHE A 56 -18.30 10.59 -3.05
N LEU A 57 -17.87 11.28 -1.99
CA LEU A 57 -18.19 12.67 -1.71
C LEU A 57 -16.98 13.53 -2.05
N THR A 58 -17.18 14.63 -2.79
CA THR A 58 -16.10 15.53 -3.19
C THR A 58 -16.23 16.89 -2.53
N SER A 59 -15.12 17.65 -2.48
CA SER A 59 -15.13 19.06 -2.08
C SER A 59 -15.45 20.00 -3.24
N GLY A 60 -15.52 19.50 -4.47
CA GLY A 60 -15.83 20.29 -5.67
C GLY A 60 -15.27 19.71 -6.95
N LEU A 61 -15.25 20.52 -8.01
CA LEU A 61 -14.82 20.14 -9.35
C LEU A 61 -13.36 19.65 -9.41
N GLU A 62 -12.46 20.25 -8.63
CA GLU A 62 -11.04 19.84 -8.63
C GLU A 62 -10.86 18.38 -8.21
N ASP A 63 -11.60 17.93 -7.20
CA ASP A 63 -11.56 16.53 -6.78
C ASP A 63 -12.08 15.61 -7.89
N VAL A 64 -13.15 15.99 -8.59
CA VAL A 64 -13.67 15.22 -9.72
C VAL A 64 -12.63 15.06 -10.83
N ARG A 65 -11.91 16.13 -11.16
CA ARG A 65 -10.80 16.07 -12.14
C ARG A 65 -9.65 15.19 -11.68
N LYS A 66 -9.27 15.26 -10.40
CA LYS A 66 -8.25 14.37 -9.80
C LYS A 66 -8.68 12.90 -9.89
N ILE A 67 -9.94 12.61 -9.59
CA ILE A 67 -10.53 11.27 -9.72
C ILE A 67 -10.48 10.81 -11.19
N GLY A 68 -10.88 11.67 -12.12
CA GLY A 68 -10.76 11.41 -13.56
C GLY A 68 -9.34 11.09 -14.00
N SER A 69 -8.35 11.91 -13.58
CA SER A 69 -6.93 11.69 -13.88
C SER A 69 -6.42 10.36 -13.32
N LEU A 70 -6.80 10.05 -12.08
CA LEU A 70 -6.42 8.83 -11.40
C LEU A 70 -6.90 7.59 -12.17
N PHE A 71 -8.20 7.51 -12.47
CA PHE A 71 -8.76 6.34 -13.13
C PHE A 71 -8.50 6.30 -14.63
N MET A 72 -8.22 7.41 -15.29
CA MET A 72 -7.72 7.39 -16.67
C MET A 72 -6.42 6.59 -16.79
N ARG A 73 -5.58 6.60 -15.76
CA ARG A 73 -4.32 5.85 -15.73
C ARG A 73 -4.50 4.36 -15.38
N TYR A 74 -5.35 4.04 -14.41
CA TYR A 74 -5.41 2.70 -13.81
C TYR A 74 -6.61 1.86 -14.26
N ALA A 75 -7.71 2.49 -14.64
CA ALA A 75 -8.96 1.83 -15.04
C ALA A 75 -9.80 2.75 -15.95
N PRO A 76 -9.33 3.04 -17.19
CA PRO A 76 -10.00 3.99 -18.10
C PRO A 76 -11.38 3.54 -18.55
N GLN A 77 -11.73 2.27 -18.37
CA GLN A 77 -13.02 1.68 -18.71
C GLN A 77 -14.11 1.90 -17.65
N LEU A 78 -13.77 2.45 -16.48
CA LEU A 78 -14.75 2.68 -15.43
C LEU A 78 -15.85 3.64 -15.89
N LYS A 79 -17.07 3.41 -15.39
CA LYS A 79 -18.18 4.35 -15.48
C LYS A 79 -18.23 5.18 -14.20
N ILE A 80 -18.35 6.49 -14.35
CA ILE A 80 -18.43 7.44 -13.25
C ILE A 80 -19.78 8.16 -13.36
N TYR A 81 -20.69 7.83 -12.47
CA TYR A 81 -21.94 8.56 -12.32
C TYR A 81 -21.69 9.75 -11.40
N LEU A 82 -21.96 10.96 -11.86
CA LEU A 82 -21.82 12.18 -11.09
C LEU A 82 -23.18 12.86 -10.93
N GLY A 83 -23.54 13.10 -9.66
CA GLY A 83 -24.65 13.98 -9.31
C GLY A 83 -24.11 15.38 -9.04
N TYR A 84 -24.53 16.34 -9.81
CA TYR A 84 -24.22 17.76 -9.65
C TYR A 84 -25.38 18.46 -8.96
N GLN A 85 -25.10 19.27 -7.94
CA GLN A 85 -26.08 20.09 -7.20
C GLN A 85 -27.39 19.33 -6.88
N LEU A 86 -27.26 18.07 -6.40
CA LEU A 86 -28.42 17.23 -6.09
C LEU A 86 -29.38 17.92 -5.14
N SER A 87 -30.69 17.89 -5.46
CA SER A 87 -31.79 18.56 -4.77
C SER A 87 -31.83 20.11 -4.91
N TYR A 88 -31.00 20.67 -5.77
CA TYR A 88 -31.06 22.08 -6.15
C TYR A 88 -31.72 22.27 -7.54
N ALA A 89 -32.08 23.50 -7.88
CA ALA A 89 -32.74 23.82 -9.16
C ALA A 89 -31.90 23.48 -10.41
N GLU A 90 -30.57 23.43 -10.23
CA GLU A 90 -29.61 23.13 -11.31
C GLU A 90 -29.12 21.70 -11.30
N GLU A 91 -29.87 20.81 -10.63
CA GLU A 91 -29.52 19.39 -10.50
C GLU A 91 -29.28 18.73 -11.86
N ASP A 92 -28.23 17.94 -11.94
CA ASP A 92 -27.91 17.12 -13.11
C ASP A 92 -27.25 15.81 -12.69
N VAL A 93 -27.48 14.75 -13.48
CA VAL A 93 -26.84 13.44 -13.27
C VAL A 93 -26.18 12.98 -14.57
N LEU A 94 -24.88 12.87 -14.53
CA LEU A 94 -24.03 12.53 -15.66
C LEU A 94 -23.48 11.12 -15.52
N CYS A 95 -23.33 10.41 -16.65
CA CYS A 95 -22.57 9.14 -16.74
C CYS A 95 -21.36 9.37 -17.62
N LEU A 96 -20.17 9.38 -17.04
CA LEU A 96 -18.94 9.80 -17.68
C LEU A 96 -17.87 8.70 -17.60
N THR A 97 -16.94 8.75 -18.55
CA THR A 97 -15.66 8.08 -18.45
C THR A 97 -14.67 8.91 -17.61
N PRO A 98 -13.59 8.30 -17.10
CA PRO A 98 -12.52 9.06 -16.42
C PRO A 98 -12.00 10.25 -17.24
N ARG A 99 -11.89 10.09 -18.57
CA ARG A 99 -11.43 11.15 -19.47
C ARG A 99 -12.39 12.33 -19.52
N GLU A 100 -13.68 12.06 -19.57
CA GLU A 100 -14.72 13.11 -19.64
C GLU A 100 -14.79 13.91 -18.34
N CYS A 101 -14.48 13.31 -17.19
CA CYS A 101 -14.38 14.04 -15.92
C CYS A 101 -13.32 15.15 -15.94
N LEU A 102 -12.26 15.00 -16.74
CA LEU A 102 -11.23 16.03 -16.90
C LEU A 102 -11.71 17.25 -17.69
N LEU A 103 -12.75 17.10 -18.49
CA LEU A 103 -13.31 18.13 -19.36
C LEU A 103 -14.43 18.93 -18.71
N LEU A 104 -14.83 18.56 -17.50
CA LEU A 104 -15.85 19.30 -16.76
C LEU A 104 -15.34 20.68 -16.38
N GLU A 105 -16.17 21.71 -16.58
CA GLU A 105 -15.84 23.10 -16.27
C GLU A 105 -16.76 23.73 -15.23
N LYS A 106 -17.91 23.12 -14.96
CA LYS A 106 -18.93 23.67 -14.07
C LYS A 106 -18.53 23.53 -12.61
N GLU A 107 -18.32 24.64 -11.92
CA GLU A 107 -18.03 24.66 -10.50
C GLU A 107 -19.30 24.34 -9.68
N GLY A 108 -19.12 23.61 -8.56
CA GLY A 108 -20.24 23.28 -7.66
C GLY A 108 -20.01 22.03 -6.84
N LEU A 109 -21.09 21.58 -6.21
CA LEU A 109 -21.08 20.39 -5.37
C LEU A 109 -21.27 19.13 -6.23
N TYR A 110 -20.35 18.21 -6.10
CA TYR A 110 -20.42 16.92 -6.78
C TYR A 110 -20.42 15.78 -5.77
N VAL A 111 -21.20 14.77 -6.07
CA VAL A 111 -21.11 13.44 -5.48
C VAL A 111 -21.06 12.44 -6.61
N GLY A 112 -20.48 11.28 -6.40
CA GLY A 112 -20.41 10.33 -7.50
C GLY A 112 -20.39 8.87 -7.07
N MET A 113 -20.55 8.00 -8.07
CA MET A 113 -20.41 6.57 -7.92
C MET A 113 -19.53 6.03 -9.06
N LEU A 114 -18.41 5.41 -8.68
CA LEU A 114 -17.63 4.56 -9.58
C LEU A 114 -18.37 3.24 -9.75
N TYR A 115 -18.49 2.80 -10.97
CA TYR A 115 -19.04 1.49 -11.30
C TYR A 115 -18.02 0.69 -12.09
N ASN A 116 -17.56 -0.42 -11.51
CA ASN A 116 -16.56 -1.31 -12.09
C ASN A 116 -17.22 -2.65 -12.44
N ASP A 117 -17.43 -2.90 -13.73
CA ASP A 117 -18.03 -4.14 -14.20
C ASP A 117 -17.08 -5.34 -14.05
N MET A 118 -15.76 -5.09 -13.94
CA MET A 118 -14.72 -6.11 -13.89
C MET A 118 -13.72 -5.80 -12.75
N PRO A 119 -14.15 -5.87 -11.47
CA PRO A 119 -13.25 -5.63 -10.36
C PRO A 119 -12.12 -6.66 -10.33
N GLN A 120 -10.91 -6.18 -10.01
CA GLN A 120 -9.76 -7.07 -9.85
C GLN A 120 -9.98 -7.97 -8.64
N THR A 121 -9.68 -9.25 -8.79
CA THR A 121 -9.78 -10.19 -7.68
C THR A 121 -8.74 -9.87 -6.61
N ILE A 122 -9.19 -9.71 -5.38
CA ILE A 122 -8.31 -9.65 -4.20
C ILE A 122 -8.12 -11.09 -3.70
N TYR A 123 -6.89 -11.53 -3.65
CA TYR A 123 -6.57 -12.80 -3.00
C TYR A 123 -6.42 -12.54 -1.49
N LEU A 124 -7.39 -13.01 -0.71
CA LEU A 124 -7.37 -12.96 0.76
C LEU A 124 -6.44 -14.06 1.28
N GLY A 125 -5.15 -13.82 1.26
CA GLY A 125 -4.15 -14.77 1.75
C GLY A 125 -2.81 -14.10 1.86
N ALA A 126 -1.89 -14.74 2.58
CA ALA A 126 -0.52 -14.28 2.63
C ALA A 126 0.09 -14.47 1.23
N GLY A 127 0.49 -13.38 0.63
CA GLY A 127 1.54 -13.27 -0.33
C GLY A 127 1.20 -13.19 -1.79
N LEU A 128 1.94 -12.33 -2.41
CA LEU A 128 1.95 -12.16 -3.85
C LEU A 128 2.92 -13.17 -4.49
N SER A 129 2.52 -13.76 -5.61
CA SER A 129 3.45 -14.57 -6.39
C SER A 129 4.63 -13.72 -6.89
N ASP A 130 5.83 -14.33 -6.90
CA ASP A 130 7.03 -13.73 -7.50
C ASP A 130 6.83 -13.34 -8.97
N GLU A 131 5.95 -14.05 -9.70
CA GLU A 131 5.64 -13.79 -11.11
C GLU A 131 4.87 -12.49 -11.34
N TRP A 132 4.20 -12.00 -10.30
CA TRP A 132 3.44 -10.74 -10.40
C TRP A 132 4.33 -9.51 -10.24
N MET A 133 5.56 -9.69 -9.76
CA MET A 133 6.53 -8.61 -9.61
C MET A 133 7.32 -8.38 -10.90
N LEU A 134 7.57 -7.12 -11.24
CA LEU A 134 8.59 -6.78 -12.22
C LEU A 134 9.96 -7.16 -11.66
N ARG A 135 10.79 -7.76 -12.49
CA ARG A 135 12.11 -8.28 -12.09
C ARG A 135 13.19 -7.75 -13.01
N THR A 136 14.34 -7.47 -12.43
CA THR A 136 15.59 -7.17 -13.13
C THR A 136 16.72 -7.99 -12.51
N LYS A 137 17.95 -7.49 -12.55
CA LYS A 137 19.08 -8.07 -11.81
C LYS A 137 19.08 -7.70 -10.31
N VAL A 138 18.23 -6.76 -9.93
CA VAL A 138 18.08 -6.33 -8.52
C VAL A 138 17.56 -7.50 -7.68
N PRO A 139 18.18 -7.77 -6.52
CA PRO A 139 17.71 -8.82 -5.62
C PRO A 139 16.25 -8.63 -5.21
N MET A 140 15.54 -9.75 -5.07
CA MET A 140 14.16 -9.79 -4.61
C MET A 140 14.00 -10.83 -3.53
N THR A 141 13.40 -10.45 -2.40
CA THR A 141 12.96 -11.40 -1.38
C THR A 141 11.91 -12.32 -1.97
N LYS A 142 12.20 -13.62 -1.96
CA LYS A 142 11.33 -14.64 -2.56
C LYS A 142 10.01 -14.76 -1.79
N GLU A 143 8.99 -15.19 -2.50
CA GLU A 143 7.60 -15.30 -2.06
C GLU A 143 7.47 -15.86 -0.64
N GLU A 144 8.00 -17.05 -0.36
CA GLU A 144 7.84 -17.73 0.92
C GLU A 144 8.55 -16.98 2.06
N ILE A 145 9.74 -16.46 1.79
CA ILE A 145 10.52 -15.67 2.77
C ILE A 145 9.82 -14.33 3.01
N ARG A 146 9.29 -13.71 1.97
CA ARG A 146 8.58 -12.43 2.03
C ARG A 146 7.33 -12.55 2.90
N HIS A 147 6.51 -13.60 2.69
CA HIS A 147 5.34 -13.87 3.51
C HIS A 147 5.67 -14.00 4.99
N LEU A 148 6.68 -14.81 5.32
CA LEU A 148 7.09 -14.98 6.70
C LEU A 148 7.62 -13.70 7.31
N SER A 149 8.41 -12.93 6.55
CA SER A 149 8.95 -11.65 7.02
C SER A 149 7.84 -10.64 7.31
N VAL A 150 6.87 -10.50 6.40
CA VAL A 150 5.72 -9.59 6.58
C VAL A 150 4.82 -10.07 7.74
N ALA A 151 4.58 -11.37 7.88
CA ALA A 151 3.83 -11.91 9.00
C ALA A 151 4.49 -11.61 10.35
N LYS A 152 5.84 -11.70 10.43
CA LYS A 152 6.60 -11.40 11.65
C LYS A 152 6.62 -9.92 12.01
N LEU A 153 6.34 -9.02 11.06
CA LEU A 153 6.14 -7.60 11.35
C LEU A 153 4.87 -7.35 12.18
N ARG A 154 3.84 -8.20 12.10
CA ARG A 154 2.57 -8.02 12.84
C ARG A 154 1.94 -6.65 12.62
N LEU A 155 1.83 -6.24 11.36
CA LEU A 155 1.39 -4.91 10.98
C LEU A 155 -0.02 -4.60 11.47
N THR A 156 -0.22 -3.35 11.89
CA THR A 156 -1.54 -2.80 12.20
C THR A 156 -2.09 -2.02 11.00
N PRO A 157 -3.41 -1.80 10.89
CA PRO A 157 -4.02 -1.15 9.72
C PRO A 157 -3.51 0.27 9.40
N GLU A 158 -2.94 0.97 10.36
CA GLU A 158 -2.41 2.34 10.22
C GLU A 158 -0.88 2.41 10.42
N ALA A 159 -0.18 1.28 10.24
CA ALA A 159 1.26 1.18 10.46
C ALA A 159 2.06 2.15 9.58
N VAL A 160 3.11 2.72 10.17
CA VAL A 160 4.17 3.43 9.44
C VAL A 160 5.37 2.51 9.35
N CYS A 161 5.67 2.03 8.15
CA CYS A 161 6.65 0.99 7.90
C CYS A 161 7.87 1.55 7.18
N TYR A 162 9.06 1.16 7.62
CA TYR A 162 10.28 1.38 6.87
C TYR A 162 10.68 0.08 6.15
N ASP A 163 11.12 0.19 4.90
CA ASP A 163 11.72 -0.91 4.11
C ASP A 163 13.15 -0.49 3.74
N ILE A 164 14.11 -0.96 4.51
CA ILE A 164 15.52 -0.58 4.41
C ILE A 164 16.28 -1.59 3.57
N GLY A 165 16.87 -1.12 2.47
CA GLY A 165 17.42 -1.98 1.42
C GLY A 165 16.29 -2.65 0.64
N CYS A 166 15.36 -1.85 0.12
CA CYS A 166 14.10 -2.31 -0.46
C CYS A 166 14.26 -3.16 -1.75
N GLY A 167 15.41 -3.06 -2.43
CA GLY A 167 15.71 -3.86 -3.62
C GLY A 167 14.62 -3.72 -4.70
N SER A 168 13.93 -4.82 -5.01
CA SER A 168 12.81 -4.79 -5.97
C SER A 168 11.53 -4.17 -5.43
N GLY A 169 11.46 -3.84 -4.14
CA GLY A 169 10.26 -3.34 -3.46
C GLY A 169 9.21 -4.41 -3.16
N SER A 170 9.55 -5.68 -3.26
CA SER A 170 8.57 -6.75 -3.06
C SER A 170 7.99 -6.79 -1.64
N ILE A 171 8.79 -6.48 -0.61
CA ILE A 171 8.34 -6.33 0.77
C ILE A 171 7.48 -5.06 0.91
N SER A 172 7.93 -3.93 0.32
CA SER A 172 7.19 -2.68 0.33
C SER A 172 5.79 -2.82 -0.23
N VAL A 173 5.67 -3.48 -1.40
CA VAL A 173 4.39 -3.75 -2.07
C VAL A 173 3.49 -4.60 -1.18
N GLU A 174 4.01 -5.69 -0.64
CA GLU A 174 3.22 -6.62 0.18
C GLU A 174 2.73 -5.98 1.47
N MET A 175 3.58 -5.19 2.15
CA MET A 175 3.16 -4.41 3.32
C MET A 175 2.05 -3.41 2.97
N ALA A 176 2.22 -2.66 1.87
CA ALA A 176 1.29 -1.62 1.46
C ALA A 176 -0.08 -2.16 1.02
N MET A 177 -0.13 -3.39 0.49
CA MET A 177 -1.37 -4.04 0.07
C MET A 177 -2.25 -4.52 1.23
N LEU A 178 -1.69 -4.72 2.43
CA LEU A 178 -2.47 -5.22 3.57
C LEU A 178 -3.53 -4.22 4.05
N SER A 179 -3.25 -2.92 3.93
CA SER A 179 -4.21 -1.86 4.29
C SER A 179 -3.86 -0.55 3.58
N THR A 180 -4.88 0.17 3.14
CA THR A 180 -4.72 1.52 2.60
C THR A 180 -4.32 2.57 3.65
N GLY A 181 -4.42 2.24 4.93
CA GLY A 181 -3.94 3.06 6.04
C GLY A 181 -2.45 2.89 6.32
N ILE A 182 -1.83 1.77 5.91
CA ILE A 182 -0.39 1.55 6.03
C ILE A 182 0.34 2.54 5.12
N ARG A 183 1.43 3.11 5.62
CA ARG A 183 2.35 3.95 4.85
C ARG A 183 3.73 3.32 4.86
N VAL A 184 4.30 3.10 3.67
CA VAL A 184 5.61 2.48 3.51
C VAL A 184 6.62 3.51 3.02
N TYR A 185 7.73 3.63 3.73
CA TYR A 185 8.88 4.46 3.38
C TYR A 185 10.04 3.54 3.05
N ALA A 186 10.32 3.41 1.77
CA ALA A 186 11.34 2.51 1.24
C ALA A 186 12.62 3.28 0.88
N ILE A 187 13.77 2.71 1.20
CA ILE A 187 15.08 3.31 0.87
C ILE A 187 16.01 2.26 0.29
N ASP A 188 16.72 2.64 -0.76
CA ASP A 188 17.86 1.88 -1.29
C ASP A 188 18.90 2.83 -1.88
N SER A 189 20.16 2.47 -1.79
CA SER A 189 21.28 3.26 -2.34
C SER A 189 21.45 3.07 -3.85
N VAL A 190 20.87 2.01 -4.43
CA VAL A 190 20.96 1.66 -5.85
C VAL A 190 19.80 2.29 -6.62
N GLU A 191 20.11 3.14 -7.59
CA GLU A 191 19.10 3.81 -8.41
C GLU A 191 18.16 2.83 -9.12
N GLU A 192 18.69 1.73 -9.67
CA GLU A 192 17.88 0.69 -10.33
C GLU A 192 16.89 0.04 -9.36
N ALA A 193 17.26 -0.17 -8.09
CA ALA A 193 16.38 -0.71 -7.06
C ALA A 193 15.23 0.27 -6.75
N VAL A 194 15.55 1.54 -6.58
CA VAL A 194 14.56 2.61 -6.36
C VAL A 194 13.57 2.69 -7.52
N ALA A 195 14.09 2.70 -8.76
CA ALA A 195 13.25 2.75 -9.95
C ALA A 195 12.35 1.50 -10.08
N LEU A 196 12.87 0.32 -9.76
CA LEU A 196 12.12 -0.93 -9.79
C LEU A 196 11.04 -0.97 -8.71
N THR A 197 11.37 -0.53 -7.48
CA THR A 197 10.41 -0.42 -6.39
C THR A 197 9.24 0.50 -6.75
N ARG A 198 9.50 1.67 -7.34
CA ARG A 198 8.46 2.59 -7.83
C ARG A 198 7.59 1.94 -8.89
N LYS A 199 8.19 1.24 -9.86
CA LYS A 199 7.44 0.53 -10.92
C LYS A 199 6.56 -0.59 -10.35
N ASN A 200 7.06 -1.34 -9.37
CA ASN A 200 6.27 -2.38 -8.72
C ASN A 200 5.12 -1.77 -7.91
N ALA A 201 5.36 -0.74 -7.10
CA ALA A 201 4.28 -0.04 -6.39
C ALA A 201 3.21 0.50 -7.35
N ASP A 202 3.63 1.10 -8.45
CA ASP A 202 2.74 1.63 -9.48
C ASP A 202 1.94 0.53 -10.20
N ARG A 203 2.56 -0.62 -10.49
CA ARG A 203 1.89 -1.79 -11.10
C ARG A 203 0.69 -2.27 -10.27
N PHE A 204 0.79 -2.21 -8.94
CA PHE A 204 -0.27 -2.59 -8.02
C PHE A 204 -1.16 -1.40 -7.59
N GLY A 205 -1.01 -0.24 -8.23
CA GLY A 205 -1.82 0.94 -7.93
C GLY A 205 -1.61 1.53 -6.53
N LEU A 206 -0.46 1.25 -5.90
CA LEU A 206 -0.17 1.67 -4.52
C LEU A 206 0.31 3.12 -4.49
N LYS A 207 -0.42 3.98 -3.78
CA LYS A 207 -0.08 5.39 -3.54
C LYS A 207 0.44 5.63 -2.12
N ASN A 208 0.46 4.59 -1.31
CA ASN A 208 0.92 4.60 0.07
C ASN A 208 2.37 4.09 0.23
N VAL A 209 3.13 4.05 -0.86
CA VAL A 209 4.56 3.72 -0.89
C VAL A 209 5.37 4.92 -1.36
N GLN A 210 6.23 5.45 -0.50
CA GLN A 210 7.21 6.47 -0.83
C GLN A 210 8.59 5.84 -0.94
N VAL A 211 9.32 6.13 -2.04
CA VAL A 211 10.63 5.51 -2.30
C VAL A 211 11.69 6.59 -2.45
N VAL A 212 12.75 6.48 -1.66
CA VAL A 212 13.89 7.42 -1.64
C VAL A 212 15.17 6.71 -2.03
N GLN A 213 16.00 7.38 -2.82
CA GLN A 213 17.37 6.94 -3.07
C GLN A 213 18.29 7.49 -1.99
N GLY A 214 18.97 6.60 -1.28
CA GLY A 214 19.90 7.00 -0.23
C GLY A 214 20.50 5.82 0.53
N MET A 215 21.50 6.13 1.33
CA MET A 215 22.09 5.18 2.27
C MET A 215 21.35 5.30 3.61
N ALA A 216 21.01 4.19 4.22
CA ALA A 216 20.49 4.18 5.57
C ALA A 216 21.64 4.14 6.60
N PRO A 217 21.55 4.90 7.71
CA PRO A 217 20.38 5.68 8.13
C PRO A 217 20.28 7.12 7.61
N GLU A 218 21.32 7.69 6.95
CA GLU A 218 21.44 9.10 6.58
C GLU A 218 20.29 9.58 5.66
N GLY A 219 19.82 8.75 4.76
CA GLY A 219 18.71 9.10 3.85
C GLY A 219 17.31 8.97 4.46
N MET A 220 17.19 8.75 5.77
CA MET A 220 15.91 8.53 6.47
C MET A 220 15.51 9.70 7.39
N GLU A 221 16.18 10.85 7.29
CA GLU A 221 15.97 11.98 8.22
C GLU A 221 14.53 12.50 8.15
N ASP A 222 14.01 12.67 6.93
CA ASP A 222 12.66 13.20 6.67
C ASP A 222 11.55 12.14 6.80
N PHE A 223 11.89 10.89 7.10
CA PHE A 223 10.87 9.86 7.30
C PHE A 223 10.15 10.08 8.63
N PRO A 224 8.79 9.98 8.65
CA PRO A 224 8.03 10.13 9.88
C PRO A 224 8.38 9.03 10.89
N GLU A 225 7.99 9.21 12.14
CA GLU A 225 8.19 8.21 13.19
C GLU A 225 7.62 6.84 12.77
N PRO A 226 8.46 5.78 12.70
CA PRO A 226 8.02 4.46 12.26
C PRO A 226 7.42 3.66 13.42
N THR A 227 6.46 2.80 13.10
CA THR A 227 5.94 1.77 14.03
C THR A 227 6.58 0.41 13.77
N HIS A 228 7.02 0.18 12.53
CA HIS A 228 7.60 -1.08 12.07
C HIS A 228 8.76 -0.81 11.11
N ALA A 229 9.77 -1.67 11.14
CA ALA A 229 10.86 -1.65 10.18
C ALA A 229 11.19 -3.05 9.67
N PHE A 230 11.35 -3.17 8.36
CA PHE A 230 11.98 -4.30 7.71
C PHE A 230 13.36 -3.91 7.21
N ILE A 231 14.37 -4.76 7.44
CA ILE A 231 15.74 -4.56 6.96
C ILE A 231 16.12 -5.74 6.06
N GLY A 232 16.16 -5.48 4.75
CA GLY A 232 16.58 -6.46 3.74
C GLY A 232 18.07 -6.40 3.43
N GLY A 233 18.72 -5.27 3.74
CA GLY A 233 20.16 -5.08 3.55
C GLY A 233 20.67 -3.84 4.28
N SER A 234 21.78 -3.97 5.01
CA SER A 234 22.39 -2.91 5.82
C SER A 234 23.68 -2.33 5.21
N ARG A 235 24.29 -3.04 4.27
CA ARG A 235 25.63 -2.71 3.72
C ARG A 235 26.70 -2.47 4.80
N GLY A 236 26.62 -3.22 5.92
CA GLY A 236 27.55 -3.08 7.06
C GLY A 236 27.17 -1.95 8.03
N ASN A 237 26.02 -1.28 7.86
CA ASN A 237 25.57 -0.19 8.72
C ASN A 237 24.51 -0.63 9.75
N MET A 238 24.38 -1.93 10.04
CA MET A 238 23.31 -2.45 10.89
C MET A 238 23.24 -1.75 12.24
N ALA A 239 24.37 -1.55 12.91
CA ALA A 239 24.42 -0.91 14.22
C ALA A 239 23.90 0.57 14.16
N ALA A 240 24.31 1.32 13.13
CA ALA A 240 23.88 2.70 12.95
C ALA A 240 22.38 2.76 12.59
N ILE A 241 21.89 1.88 11.74
CA ILE A 241 20.46 1.76 11.37
C ILE A 241 19.63 1.48 12.62
N LEU A 242 19.98 0.44 13.41
CA LEU A 242 19.23 0.09 14.62
C LEU A 242 19.24 1.22 15.66
N LYS A 243 20.37 1.92 15.80
CA LYS A 243 20.46 3.09 16.68
C LYS A 243 19.52 4.22 16.22
N ASN A 244 19.46 4.50 14.94
CA ASN A 244 18.55 5.51 14.38
C ASN A 244 17.08 5.11 14.58
N LEU A 245 16.74 3.85 14.29
CA LEU A 245 15.39 3.33 14.47
C LEU A 245 14.93 3.42 15.93
N TYR A 246 15.77 2.99 16.88
CA TYR A 246 15.48 3.10 18.31
C TYR A 246 15.27 4.56 18.77
N ALA A 247 16.09 5.48 18.26
CA ALA A 247 15.96 6.90 18.58
C ALA A 247 14.65 7.50 18.04
N LYS A 248 14.16 7.01 16.89
CA LYS A 248 12.87 7.45 16.33
C LYS A 248 11.68 6.85 17.07
N ASN A 249 11.74 5.56 17.43
CA ASN A 249 10.67 4.90 18.19
C ASN A 249 11.22 3.71 19.00
N PRO A 250 11.36 3.82 20.32
CA PRO A 250 11.86 2.74 21.18
C PRO A 250 10.85 1.61 21.45
N SER A 251 9.69 1.66 20.83
CA SER A 251 8.66 0.59 20.91
C SER A 251 8.39 -0.04 19.55
N MET A 252 9.31 0.12 18.59
CA MET A 252 9.15 -0.36 17.23
C MET A 252 9.33 -1.87 17.11
N ARG A 253 8.51 -2.49 16.27
CA ARG A 253 8.73 -3.87 15.79
C ARG A 253 9.72 -3.88 14.63
N VAL A 254 10.75 -4.72 14.71
CA VAL A 254 11.79 -4.85 13.69
C VAL A 254 11.87 -6.27 13.18
N VAL A 255 11.99 -6.43 11.86
CA VAL A 255 12.26 -7.70 11.19
C VAL A 255 13.47 -7.54 10.26
N ILE A 256 14.43 -8.44 10.36
CA ILE A 256 15.68 -8.42 9.60
C ILE A 256 15.86 -9.76 8.89
N ASN A 257 16.15 -9.73 7.59
CA ASN A 257 16.55 -10.92 6.85
C ASN A 257 18.06 -10.97 6.68
N ALA A 258 18.67 -12.06 7.10
CA ALA A 258 20.09 -12.34 6.93
C ALA A 258 20.29 -13.60 6.08
N ILE A 259 21.08 -13.48 5.01
CA ILE A 259 21.46 -14.58 4.13
C ILE A 259 22.91 -15.02 4.44
N SER A 260 23.79 -14.05 4.77
CA SER A 260 25.19 -14.32 5.10
C SER A 260 25.41 -14.47 6.60
N LEU A 261 26.45 -15.23 6.96
CA LEU A 261 26.86 -15.40 8.34
C LEU A 261 27.40 -14.10 8.94
N GLU A 262 28.03 -13.24 8.12
CA GLU A 262 28.55 -11.94 8.52
C GLU A 262 27.39 -11.04 8.97
N THR A 263 26.34 -10.93 8.17
CA THR A 263 25.15 -10.15 8.53
C THR A 263 24.49 -10.69 9.81
N LEU A 264 24.37 -12.01 9.94
CA LEU A 264 23.82 -12.62 11.16
C LEU A 264 24.70 -12.31 12.38
N SER A 265 26.03 -12.40 12.24
CA SER A 265 26.98 -12.07 13.30
C SER A 265 26.85 -10.60 13.73
N GLU A 266 26.71 -9.67 12.77
CA GLU A 266 26.51 -8.25 13.02
C GLU A 266 25.21 -8.01 13.81
N ILE A 267 24.09 -8.63 13.39
CA ILE A 267 22.80 -8.56 14.08
C ILE A 267 22.94 -9.06 15.53
N MET A 268 23.52 -10.25 15.70
CA MET A 268 23.69 -10.85 17.04
C MET A 268 24.60 -10.00 17.94
N GLY A 269 25.61 -9.35 17.37
CA GLY A 269 26.45 -8.38 18.08
C GLY A 269 25.64 -7.18 18.58
N CYS A 270 24.79 -6.62 17.71
CA CYS A 270 23.90 -5.51 18.07
C CYS A 270 22.90 -5.90 19.17
N LEU A 271 22.25 -7.05 19.03
CA LEU A 271 21.23 -7.52 20.00
C LEU A 271 21.78 -7.76 21.41
N LYS A 272 23.09 -8.01 21.56
CA LYS A 272 23.71 -8.10 22.89
C LYS A 272 23.73 -6.76 23.64
N THR A 273 23.70 -5.65 22.91
CA THR A 273 23.78 -4.29 23.50
C THR A 273 22.41 -3.66 23.74
N TRP A 274 21.36 -4.25 23.16
CA TRP A 274 19.99 -3.72 23.26
C TRP A 274 19.11 -4.63 24.13
N LYS A 275 18.28 -4.03 24.98
CA LYS A 275 17.23 -4.76 25.69
C LYS A 275 16.01 -4.89 24.79
N VAL A 276 16.00 -5.90 23.96
CA VAL A 276 14.86 -6.22 23.06
C VAL A 276 13.92 -7.22 23.73
N THR A 277 12.65 -7.14 23.38
CA THR A 277 11.60 -8.08 23.79
C THR A 277 11.07 -8.85 22.59
N ASP A 278 10.37 -9.96 22.83
CA ASP A 278 9.75 -10.78 21.78
C ASP A 278 10.74 -11.15 20.64
N LEU A 279 11.98 -11.47 21.04
CA LEU A 279 13.03 -11.91 20.11
C LEU A 279 12.69 -13.30 19.58
N ASP A 280 12.63 -13.42 18.27
CA ASP A 280 12.47 -14.68 17.56
C ASP A 280 13.46 -14.75 16.40
N ILE A 281 14.21 -15.87 16.33
CA ILE A 281 15.20 -16.15 15.30
C ILE A 281 14.79 -17.44 14.60
N THR A 282 14.37 -17.34 13.37
CA THR A 282 13.89 -18.47 12.57
C THR A 282 14.74 -18.60 11.31
N GLN A 283 15.35 -19.76 11.08
CA GLN A 283 15.97 -20.08 9.80
C GLN A 283 14.98 -20.82 8.91
N VAL A 284 14.88 -20.37 7.68
CA VAL A 284 13.96 -20.92 6.67
C VAL A 284 14.76 -21.42 5.49
N GLN A 285 14.53 -22.66 5.10
CA GLN A 285 15.09 -23.26 3.89
C GLN A 285 13.96 -23.70 2.97
N ILE A 286 13.98 -23.21 1.74
CA ILE A 286 12.98 -23.49 0.72
C ILE A 286 13.60 -24.35 -0.37
N SER A 287 12.84 -25.34 -0.84
CA SER A 287 13.14 -26.07 -2.07
C SER A 287 11.93 -26.03 -2.97
N LYS A 288 12.12 -25.71 -4.25
CA LYS A 288 11.07 -25.69 -5.26
C LYS A 288 11.33 -26.75 -6.31
N ALA A 289 10.26 -27.42 -6.77
CA ALA A 289 10.37 -28.34 -7.87
C ALA A 289 10.68 -27.60 -9.19
N LYS A 290 11.64 -28.13 -9.94
CA LYS A 290 11.96 -27.68 -11.29
C LYS A 290 11.79 -28.85 -12.25
N THR A 291 11.04 -28.64 -13.32
CA THR A 291 10.84 -29.64 -14.38
C THR A 291 12.11 -29.73 -15.24
N LEU A 292 12.63 -30.91 -15.40
CA LEU A 292 13.78 -31.24 -16.23
C LEU A 292 13.40 -32.46 -17.09
N GLY A 293 12.98 -32.21 -18.33
CA GLY A 293 12.36 -33.25 -19.16
C GLY A 293 11.07 -33.77 -18.52
N ASP A 294 10.97 -35.07 -18.32
CA ASP A 294 9.79 -35.72 -17.71
C ASP A 294 9.86 -35.83 -16.18
N TYR A 295 10.90 -35.25 -15.56
CA TYR A 295 11.14 -35.35 -14.12
C TYR A 295 10.98 -34.01 -13.41
N HIS A 296 10.62 -34.07 -12.13
CA HIS A 296 10.57 -32.93 -11.23
C HIS A 296 11.67 -33.07 -10.17
N MET A 297 12.66 -32.17 -10.21
CA MET A 297 13.76 -32.18 -9.24
C MET A 297 13.58 -31.04 -8.23
N MET A 298 13.77 -31.36 -6.94
CA MET A 298 13.77 -30.35 -5.89
C MET A 298 15.07 -29.56 -5.89
N MET A 299 14.97 -28.24 -6.10
CA MET A 299 16.10 -27.31 -6.09
C MET A 299 16.05 -26.48 -4.82
N GLY A 300 17.07 -26.62 -3.97
CA GLY A 300 17.22 -25.82 -2.76
C GLY A 300 17.57 -24.37 -3.07
N GLN A 301 17.00 -23.46 -2.31
CA GLN A 301 17.39 -22.05 -2.29
C GLN A 301 18.33 -21.81 -1.10
N ASN A 302 19.06 -20.70 -1.09
CA ASN A 302 19.87 -20.32 0.06
C ASN A 302 18.98 -20.16 1.31
N PRO A 303 19.38 -20.72 2.46
CA PRO A 303 18.66 -20.48 3.71
C PRO A 303 18.66 -18.98 4.05
N VAL A 304 17.55 -18.52 4.61
CA VAL A 304 17.42 -17.14 5.12
C VAL A 304 17.12 -17.22 6.61
N THR A 305 17.88 -16.47 7.41
CA THR A 305 17.57 -16.29 8.82
C THR A 305 16.74 -15.02 8.98
N ILE A 306 15.53 -15.18 9.51
CA ILE A 306 14.64 -14.07 9.83
C ILE A 306 14.76 -13.80 11.32
N VAL A 307 15.21 -12.61 11.68
CA VAL A 307 15.31 -12.15 13.06
C VAL A 307 14.23 -11.12 13.29
N SER A 308 13.38 -11.32 14.27
CA SER A 308 12.32 -10.35 14.61
C SER A 308 12.32 -10.07 16.11
N PHE A 309 12.08 -8.81 16.47
CA PHE A 309 12.06 -8.36 17.87
C PHE A 309 11.31 -7.04 17.99
N GLN A 310 11.05 -6.64 19.22
CA GLN A 310 10.55 -5.31 19.57
C GLN A 310 11.57 -4.64 20.48
N PHE A 311 11.85 -3.36 20.20
CA PHE A 311 12.69 -2.55 21.07
C PHE A 311 12.08 -2.36 22.46
#